data_9619cd3e298332b522cc6fbd896eab8a
#
_entry.id   9619cd3e298332b522cc6fbd896eab8a
#
_cell.length_a   1.000
_cell.length_b   1.000
_cell.length_c   1.000
_cell.angle_alpha   90.00
_cell.angle_beta   90.00
_cell.angle_gamma   90.00
#
_symmetry.space_group_name_H-M   'P 1'
#
loop_
_entity.id
_entity.type
_entity.pdbx_description
1 polymer ?
#
loop_
_entity_poly.entity_id
_entity_poly.type
_entity_poly.pdbx_seq_one_letter_code
_entity_poly.pdbx_strand_id
1 'polypeptide(L)'
;MSYTQALKTVFKAPNILNGKKHLFLLSHMRANTSLMGHLLGSHPEINGYYEMHIGYYSAKSLLRQKALYCESHSLKPKSTYMFDKVLHNEHEVTDAMLTNSRCHFLISIRAPEYAVPSIVSLYRKAHPEHEFIEPKNAAQYYIQRLEALTAMVKRCAFDYLYLDADVIKVNPSDTLERLTSYLGLSSPLTSRYEKMHNTGKAKAGDSSSSLMSGEIIQSSLPSVSLEYEQEDFFKRCQDTYLITRETLASYTQKRIML
;
A
#
# COMPACT_ATOMS: atom_id res chain seq x y z
N MET A 1 11.80 -9.34 -17.46
CA MET A 1 12.83 -10.30 -17.00
C MET A 1 13.01 -11.38 -18.06
N SER A 2 14.24 -11.62 -18.54
CA SER A 2 14.51 -12.69 -19.51
C SER A 2 14.44 -14.06 -18.82
N TYR A 3 14.20 -15.13 -19.61
CA TYR A 3 14.16 -16.52 -19.09
C TYR A 3 15.47 -16.90 -18.39
N THR A 4 16.61 -16.44 -18.92
CA THR A 4 17.94 -16.64 -18.32
C THR A 4 18.14 -15.91 -16.99
N GLN A 5 17.56 -14.75 -16.80
CA GLN A 5 17.57 -14.04 -15.52
C GLN A 5 16.71 -14.76 -14.46
N ALA A 6 15.52 -15.24 -14.85
CA ALA A 6 14.66 -15.99 -13.95
C ALA A 6 15.34 -17.29 -13.46
N LEU A 7 16.00 -18.03 -14.35
CA LEU A 7 16.77 -19.22 -13.99
C LEU A 7 17.92 -18.90 -13.04
N LYS A 8 18.72 -17.86 -13.32
CA LYS A 8 19.82 -17.44 -12.44
C LYS A 8 19.32 -17.07 -11.03
N THR A 9 18.15 -16.44 -10.93
CA THR A 9 17.56 -16.06 -9.64
C THR A 9 17.08 -17.29 -8.87
N VAL A 10 16.48 -18.29 -9.55
CA VAL A 10 16.08 -19.57 -8.94
C VAL A 10 17.31 -20.36 -8.43
N PHE A 11 18.41 -20.36 -9.18
CA PHE A 11 19.65 -21.02 -8.73
C PHE A 11 20.30 -20.35 -7.53
N LYS A 12 20.23 -19.00 -7.44
CA LYS A 12 20.77 -18.23 -6.30
C LYS A 12 19.90 -18.33 -5.04
N ALA A 13 18.58 -18.50 -5.20
CA ALA A 13 17.63 -18.53 -4.11
C ALA A 13 16.59 -19.66 -4.34
N PRO A 14 16.95 -20.93 -4.15
CA PRO A 14 16.03 -22.07 -4.41
C PRO A 14 14.75 -21.97 -3.59
N ASN A 15 14.77 -21.33 -2.41
CA ASN A 15 13.61 -21.05 -1.58
C ASN A 15 12.56 -20.15 -2.25
N ILE A 16 12.88 -19.53 -3.39
CA ILE A 16 11.92 -18.75 -4.18
C ILE A 16 10.75 -19.61 -4.70
N LEU A 17 10.98 -20.91 -4.88
CA LEU A 17 9.97 -21.88 -5.31
C LEU A 17 9.03 -22.29 -4.15
N ASN A 18 9.45 -22.07 -2.91
CA ASN A 18 8.60 -22.39 -1.75
C ASN A 18 7.30 -21.57 -1.81
N GLY A 19 6.21 -22.24 -1.50
CA GLY A 19 4.88 -21.63 -1.48
C GLY A 19 4.82 -20.50 -0.47
N LYS A 20 4.78 -19.25 -0.94
CA LYS A 20 4.54 -18.06 -0.12
C LYS A 20 3.10 -17.60 -0.33
N LYS A 21 2.52 -17.03 0.71
CA LYS A 21 1.35 -16.18 0.60
C LYS A 21 1.78 -14.82 0.04
N HIS A 22 0.86 -14.11 -0.56
CA HIS A 22 1.10 -12.79 -1.13
C HIS A 22 0.17 -11.78 -0.48
N LEU A 23 0.74 -10.73 0.09
CA LEU A 23 0.00 -9.67 0.76
C LEU A 23 0.06 -8.41 -0.10
N PHE A 24 -1.09 -7.90 -0.46
CA PHE A 24 -1.22 -6.69 -1.27
C PHE A 24 -1.88 -5.56 -0.48
N LEU A 25 -1.24 -4.39 -0.49
CA LEU A 25 -1.86 -3.15 -0.04
C LEU A 25 -2.39 -2.40 -1.26
N LEU A 26 -3.69 -2.49 -1.49
CA LEU A 26 -4.39 -1.75 -2.53
C LEU A 26 -4.77 -0.38 -1.98
N SER A 27 -4.20 0.68 -2.52
CA SER A 27 -4.36 2.02 -1.97
C SER A 27 -4.08 3.08 -3.04
N HIS A 28 -3.97 4.31 -2.61
CA HIS A 28 -3.48 5.44 -3.41
C HIS A 28 -2.24 6.08 -2.77
N MET A 29 -1.57 6.96 -3.51
CA MET A 29 -0.43 7.71 -2.97
C MET A 29 -0.83 8.53 -1.75
N ARG A 30 0.10 8.73 -0.82
CA ARG A 30 -0.02 9.55 0.40
C ARG A 30 -1.07 9.08 1.41
N ALA A 31 -1.47 7.80 1.34
CA ALA A 31 -2.36 7.11 2.29
C ALA A 31 -1.58 6.33 3.37
N ASN A 32 -0.52 6.89 3.92
CA ASN A 32 0.36 6.26 4.93
C ASN A 32 0.96 4.90 4.49
N THR A 33 0.98 4.63 3.17
CA THR A 33 1.38 3.33 2.62
C THR A 33 2.87 3.03 2.82
N SER A 34 3.73 4.04 2.92
CA SER A 34 5.14 3.85 3.26
C SER A 34 5.32 3.42 4.72
N LEU A 35 4.60 4.04 5.66
CA LEU A 35 4.59 3.63 7.06
C LEU A 35 4.09 2.20 7.20
N MET A 36 2.95 1.87 6.58
CA MET A 36 2.41 0.51 6.57
C MET A 36 3.42 -0.50 5.99
N GLY A 37 4.06 -0.16 4.87
CA GLY A 37 5.10 -1.00 4.26
C GLY A 37 6.28 -1.25 5.19
N HIS A 38 6.75 -0.25 5.94
CA HIS A 38 7.84 -0.41 6.90
C HIS A 38 7.43 -1.27 8.10
N LEU A 39 6.24 -1.06 8.66
CA LEU A 39 5.71 -1.87 9.76
C LEU A 39 5.57 -3.34 9.37
N LEU A 40 4.93 -3.62 8.24
CA LEU A 40 4.77 -4.98 7.73
C LEU A 40 6.12 -5.59 7.33
N GLY A 41 6.94 -4.85 6.58
CA GLY A 41 8.24 -5.32 6.10
C GLY A 41 9.27 -5.50 7.20
N SER A 42 9.09 -4.95 8.40
CA SER A 42 9.96 -5.21 9.56
C SER A 42 9.65 -6.53 10.24
N HIS A 43 8.44 -7.07 10.03
CA HIS A 43 8.05 -8.33 10.64
C HIS A 43 8.84 -9.52 10.03
N PRO A 44 9.34 -10.49 10.83
CA PRO A 44 10.18 -11.60 10.34
C PRO A 44 9.47 -12.51 9.34
N GLU A 45 8.13 -12.55 9.35
CA GLU A 45 7.35 -13.37 8.43
C GLU A 45 7.01 -12.68 7.11
N ILE A 46 7.33 -11.39 6.92
CA ILE A 46 6.94 -10.63 5.74
C ILE A 46 8.17 -10.12 5.00
N ASN A 47 8.28 -10.43 3.71
CA ASN A 47 9.28 -9.86 2.80
C ASN A 47 8.64 -8.72 2.01
N GLY A 48 9.41 -7.66 1.76
CA GLY A 48 8.97 -6.49 1.00
C GLY A 48 8.44 -5.37 1.90
N TYR A 49 8.58 -4.13 1.41
CA TYR A 49 8.15 -2.91 2.10
C TYR A 49 7.87 -1.75 1.13
N TYR A 50 8.21 -1.93 -0.14
CA TYR A 50 8.14 -0.92 -1.18
C TYR A 50 7.15 -1.32 -2.27
N GLU A 51 6.98 -0.48 -3.27
CA GLU A 51 6.16 -0.69 -4.44
C GLU A 51 7.01 -1.27 -5.57
N MET A 52 6.60 -2.40 -6.13
CA MET A 52 7.35 -3.08 -7.19
C MET A 52 6.98 -2.62 -8.59
N HIS A 53 5.94 -1.81 -8.73
CA HIS A 53 5.46 -1.31 -10.03
C HIS A 53 5.20 -2.42 -11.05
N ILE A 54 4.48 -3.46 -10.64
CA ILE A 54 4.10 -4.59 -11.49
C ILE A 54 2.60 -4.90 -11.36
N GLY A 55 2.01 -5.40 -12.44
CA GLY A 55 0.66 -5.95 -12.42
C GLY A 55 0.63 -7.44 -12.04
N TYR A 56 -0.51 -7.88 -11.52
CA TYR A 56 -0.74 -9.23 -11.03
C TYR A 56 -1.88 -9.89 -11.79
N TYR A 57 -1.52 -10.65 -12.84
CA TYR A 57 -2.47 -11.25 -13.79
C TYR A 57 -2.63 -12.76 -13.60
N SER A 58 -1.66 -13.44 -13.00
CA SER A 58 -1.62 -14.89 -12.86
C SER A 58 -0.58 -15.34 -11.84
N ALA A 59 -0.50 -16.65 -11.56
CA ALA A 59 0.53 -17.24 -10.72
C ALA A 59 1.97 -16.91 -11.19
N LYS A 60 2.18 -16.63 -12.49
CA LYS A 60 3.48 -16.17 -13.01
C LYS A 60 3.85 -14.79 -12.47
N SER A 61 2.88 -13.90 -12.26
CA SER A 61 3.14 -12.58 -11.66
C SER A 61 3.58 -12.71 -10.19
N LEU A 62 3.03 -13.68 -9.46
CA LEU A 62 3.45 -13.97 -8.08
C LEU A 62 4.90 -14.50 -8.02
N LEU A 63 5.29 -15.32 -8.98
CA LEU A 63 6.69 -15.76 -9.10
C LEU A 63 7.60 -14.58 -9.49
N ARG A 64 7.16 -13.72 -10.41
CA ARG A 64 7.88 -12.50 -10.81
C ARG A 64 8.11 -11.57 -9.60
N GLN A 65 7.12 -11.38 -8.73
CA GLN A 65 7.26 -10.60 -7.50
C GLN A 65 8.45 -11.13 -6.66
N LYS A 66 8.48 -12.44 -6.41
CA LYS A 66 9.56 -13.06 -5.63
C LYS A 66 10.92 -12.89 -6.31
N ALA A 67 10.97 -13.08 -7.61
CA ALA A 67 12.20 -12.96 -8.38
C ALA A 67 12.78 -11.55 -8.35
N LEU A 68 11.94 -10.53 -8.56
CA LEU A 68 12.33 -9.12 -8.47
C LEU A 68 12.82 -8.75 -7.06
N TYR A 69 12.14 -9.23 -6.04
CA TYR A 69 12.58 -9.02 -4.66
C TYR A 69 13.98 -9.60 -4.42
N CYS A 70 14.23 -10.82 -4.89
CA CYS A 70 15.50 -11.53 -4.73
C CYS A 70 16.66 -10.96 -5.57
N GLU A 71 16.41 -10.04 -6.50
CA GLU A 71 17.50 -9.32 -7.22
C GLU A 71 18.33 -8.45 -6.27
N SER A 72 17.68 -7.86 -5.25
CA SER A 72 18.32 -6.91 -4.32
C SER A 72 18.19 -7.29 -2.84
N HIS A 73 17.42 -8.31 -2.50
CA HIS A 73 17.16 -8.72 -1.13
C HIS A 73 17.19 -10.23 -0.98
N SER A 74 17.52 -10.69 0.23
CA SER A 74 17.38 -12.11 0.60
C SER A 74 16.03 -12.35 1.26
N LEU A 75 15.42 -13.51 1.01
CA LEU A 75 14.21 -13.93 1.72
C LEU A 75 14.52 -14.16 3.20
N LYS A 76 13.71 -13.63 4.09
CA LYS A 76 13.81 -13.89 5.52
C LYS A 76 13.55 -15.36 5.81
N PRO A 77 14.32 -16.02 6.70
CA PRO A 77 14.22 -17.46 6.94
C PRO A 77 12.83 -17.95 7.36
N LYS A 78 12.12 -17.14 8.16
CA LYS A 78 10.77 -17.46 8.68
C LYS A 78 9.65 -16.86 7.85
N SER A 79 9.94 -16.24 6.70
CA SER A 79 8.93 -15.53 5.95
C SER A 79 7.86 -16.44 5.37
N THR A 80 6.61 -16.03 5.54
CA THR A 80 5.41 -16.66 4.98
C THR A 80 4.79 -15.80 3.89
N TYR A 81 5.00 -14.49 3.94
CA TYR A 81 4.42 -13.51 3.02
C TYR A 81 5.44 -12.84 2.11
N MET A 82 4.99 -12.56 0.88
CA MET A 82 5.56 -11.56 -0.02
C MET A 82 4.62 -10.37 -0.07
N PHE A 83 5.09 -9.19 0.33
CA PHE A 83 4.30 -7.97 0.36
C PHE A 83 4.59 -7.07 -0.84
N ASP A 84 3.55 -6.44 -1.37
CA ASP A 84 3.66 -5.34 -2.34
C ASP A 84 2.54 -4.31 -2.14
N LYS A 85 2.80 -3.09 -2.59
CA LYS A 85 1.83 -2.01 -2.64
C LYS A 85 1.40 -1.79 -4.09
N VAL A 86 0.11 -1.70 -4.33
CA VAL A 86 -0.46 -1.41 -5.65
C VAL A 86 -1.25 -0.10 -5.54
N LEU A 87 -0.62 0.99 -5.94
CA LEU A 87 -1.13 2.35 -5.72
C LEU A 87 -1.68 3.00 -7.00
N HIS A 88 -1.35 2.47 -8.17
CA HIS A 88 -1.66 3.05 -9.47
C HIS A 88 -2.49 2.09 -10.33
N ASN A 89 -3.33 2.65 -11.21
CA ASN A 89 -4.22 1.85 -12.07
C ASN A 89 -3.50 1.13 -13.20
N GLU A 90 -2.27 1.55 -13.55
CA GLU A 90 -1.41 0.85 -14.51
C GLU A 90 -0.99 -0.55 -14.00
N HIS A 91 -1.07 -0.77 -12.70
CA HIS A 91 -0.71 -2.04 -12.07
C HIS A 91 -1.97 -2.77 -11.63
N GLU A 92 -2.56 -3.50 -12.56
CA GLU A 92 -3.81 -4.23 -12.33
C GLU A 92 -3.61 -5.47 -11.45
N VAL A 93 -4.62 -5.76 -10.62
CA VAL A 93 -4.81 -7.05 -9.96
C VAL A 93 -6.07 -7.68 -10.52
N THR A 94 -5.93 -8.78 -11.28
CA THR A 94 -7.06 -9.44 -11.93
C THR A 94 -7.95 -10.20 -10.95
N ASP A 95 -9.20 -10.48 -11.35
CA ASP A 95 -10.15 -11.24 -10.53
C ASP A 95 -9.62 -12.63 -10.15
N ALA A 96 -8.86 -13.26 -11.05
CA ALA A 96 -8.18 -14.52 -10.77
C ALA A 96 -7.15 -14.42 -9.63
N MET A 97 -6.56 -13.24 -9.42
CA MET A 97 -5.66 -12.99 -8.28
C MET A 97 -6.43 -12.57 -7.05
N LEU A 98 -7.51 -11.81 -7.18
CA LEU A 98 -8.38 -11.42 -6.07
C LEU A 98 -8.99 -12.65 -5.37
N THR A 99 -9.36 -13.68 -6.13
CA THR A 99 -9.94 -14.93 -5.61
C THR A 99 -8.92 -16.02 -5.30
N ASN A 100 -7.62 -15.76 -5.49
CA ASN A 100 -6.58 -16.75 -5.22
C ASN A 100 -6.35 -16.90 -3.71
N SER A 101 -6.51 -18.11 -3.19
CA SER A 101 -6.39 -18.42 -1.75
C SER A 101 -5.03 -18.10 -1.12
N ARG A 102 -3.99 -17.90 -1.93
CA ARG A 102 -2.67 -17.47 -1.46
C ARG A 102 -2.51 -15.95 -1.41
N CYS A 103 -3.46 -15.19 -1.94
CA CYS A 103 -3.44 -13.73 -1.95
C CYS A 103 -4.27 -13.19 -0.80
N HIS A 104 -3.72 -12.24 -0.06
CA HIS A 104 -4.36 -11.53 1.03
C HIS A 104 -4.35 -10.04 0.71
N PHE A 105 -5.40 -9.33 1.05
CA PHE A 105 -5.58 -7.95 0.63
C PHE A 105 -5.86 -7.03 1.81
N LEU A 106 -5.13 -5.94 1.86
CA LEU A 106 -5.46 -4.76 2.65
C LEU A 106 -5.94 -3.69 1.66
N ILE A 107 -7.05 -3.04 1.95
CA ILE A 107 -7.47 -1.86 1.19
C ILE A 107 -7.45 -0.67 2.14
N SER A 108 -6.73 0.38 1.75
CA SER A 108 -6.60 1.58 2.58
C SER A 108 -6.80 2.83 1.74
N ILE A 109 -7.64 3.74 2.22
CA ILE A 109 -7.82 5.05 1.62
C ILE A 109 -7.70 6.14 2.67
N ARG A 110 -7.32 7.33 2.23
CA ARG A 110 -7.13 8.52 3.06
C ARG A 110 -7.98 9.65 2.54
N ALA A 111 -8.54 10.43 3.45
CA ALA A 111 -9.38 11.57 3.10
C ALA A 111 -8.62 12.60 2.22
N PRO A 112 -9.30 13.22 1.23
CA PRO A 112 -8.69 14.07 0.22
C PRO A 112 -8.00 15.31 0.79
N GLU A 113 -8.49 15.87 1.90
CA GLU A 113 -7.91 17.02 2.59
C GLU A 113 -6.48 16.78 3.09
N TYR A 114 -6.10 15.51 3.27
CA TYR A 114 -4.73 15.12 3.63
C TYR A 114 -3.96 14.55 2.45
N ALA A 115 -4.63 13.83 1.55
CA ALA A 115 -3.97 13.12 0.46
C ALA A 115 -3.59 14.05 -0.69
N VAL A 116 -4.53 14.85 -1.21
CA VAL A 116 -4.32 15.67 -2.40
C VAL A 116 -3.23 16.74 -2.19
N PRO A 117 -3.28 17.58 -1.12
CA PRO A 117 -2.19 18.53 -0.87
C PRO A 117 -0.83 17.86 -0.67
N SER A 118 -0.82 16.66 -0.05
CA SER A 118 0.39 15.88 0.16
C SER A 118 0.98 15.32 -1.14
N ILE A 119 0.15 14.94 -2.12
CA ILE A 119 0.60 14.55 -3.47
C ILE A 119 1.26 15.76 -4.15
N VAL A 120 0.56 16.89 -4.22
CA VAL A 120 1.07 18.12 -4.83
C VAL A 120 2.41 18.54 -4.21
N SER A 121 2.49 18.58 -2.89
CA SER A 121 3.72 18.93 -2.17
C SER A 121 4.87 17.98 -2.48
N LEU A 122 4.61 16.67 -2.56
CA LEU A 122 5.62 15.68 -2.93
C LEU A 122 6.20 15.96 -4.32
N TYR A 123 5.33 16.17 -5.30
CA TYR A 123 5.75 16.37 -6.69
C TYR A 123 6.42 17.70 -6.91
N ARG A 124 5.93 18.79 -6.33
CA ARG A 124 6.61 20.11 -6.36
C ARG A 124 8.05 20.03 -5.83
N LYS A 125 8.28 19.18 -4.81
CA LYS A 125 9.61 19.00 -4.20
C LYS A 125 10.52 18.05 -4.97
N ALA A 126 10.00 16.92 -5.45
CA ALA A 126 10.80 15.81 -5.97
C ALA A 126 10.80 15.70 -7.50
N HIS A 127 9.75 16.21 -8.16
CA HIS A 127 9.50 16.07 -9.59
C HIS A 127 8.77 17.29 -10.17
N PRO A 128 9.43 18.47 -10.20
CA PRO A 128 8.79 19.73 -10.56
C PRO A 128 8.22 19.78 -11.99
N GLU A 129 8.66 18.90 -12.88
CA GLU A 129 8.14 18.78 -14.26
C GLU A 129 6.88 17.92 -14.37
N HIS A 130 6.48 17.23 -13.30
CA HIS A 130 5.38 16.27 -13.35
C HIS A 130 4.05 17.00 -13.27
N GLU A 131 3.03 16.50 -13.97
CA GLU A 131 1.69 17.08 -13.98
C GLU A 131 1.02 17.19 -12.61
N PHE A 132 1.40 16.36 -11.63
CA PHE A 132 0.85 16.36 -10.26
C PHE A 132 1.34 17.53 -9.39
N ILE A 133 2.15 18.45 -9.91
CA ILE A 133 2.39 19.75 -9.28
C ILE A 133 1.11 20.61 -9.30
N GLU A 134 0.21 20.33 -10.26
CA GLU A 134 -1.08 20.97 -10.39
C GLU A 134 -2.14 20.24 -9.55
N PRO A 135 -2.81 20.94 -8.61
CA PRO A 135 -3.78 20.31 -7.70
C PRO A 135 -4.90 19.55 -8.41
N LYS A 136 -5.37 20.06 -9.55
CA LYS A 136 -6.43 19.46 -10.34
C LYS A 136 -6.02 18.09 -10.91
N ASN A 137 -4.78 17.93 -11.34
CA ASN A 137 -4.27 16.67 -11.88
C ASN A 137 -4.06 15.64 -10.76
N ALA A 138 -3.53 16.08 -9.61
CA ALA A 138 -3.42 15.25 -8.41
C ALA A 138 -4.79 14.76 -7.91
N ALA A 139 -5.81 15.64 -7.94
CA ALA A 139 -7.18 15.31 -7.62
C ALA A 139 -7.78 14.32 -8.61
N GLN A 140 -7.52 14.47 -9.91
CA GLN A 140 -8.01 13.55 -10.94
C GLN A 140 -7.43 12.14 -10.76
N TYR A 141 -6.12 12.03 -10.49
CA TYR A 141 -5.49 10.74 -10.11
C TYR A 141 -6.19 10.14 -8.89
N TYR A 142 -6.41 10.92 -7.84
CA TYR A 142 -7.05 10.48 -6.60
C TYR A 142 -8.45 9.93 -6.87
N ILE A 143 -9.30 10.66 -7.59
CA ILE A 143 -10.65 10.25 -7.97
C ILE A 143 -10.62 8.94 -8.74
N GLN A 144 -9.85 8.88 -9.83
CA GLN A 144 -9.75 7.69 -10.69
C GLN A 144 -9.29 6.45 -9.93
N ARG A 145 -8.38 6.64 -8.97
CA ARG A 145 -7.89 5.52 -8.15
C ARG A 145 -8.96 5.01 -7.19
N LEU A 146 -9.72 5.88 -6.55
CA LEU A 146 -10.81 5.50 -5.67
C LEU A 146 -11.96 4.82 -6.43
N GLU A 147 -12.31 5.34 -7.60
CA GLU A 147 -13.29 4.72 -8.50
C GLU A 147 -12.87 3.31 -8.92
N ALA A 148 -11.58 3.11 -9.23
CA ALA A 148 -11.04 1.79 -9.58
C ALA A 148 -11.12 0.80 -8.42
N LEU A 149 -10.82 1.23 -7.18
CA LEU A 149 -10.98 0.40 -5.98
C LEU A 149 -12.45 0.04 -5.73
N THR A 150 -13.34 1.02 -5.88
CA THR A 150 -14.80 0.80 -5.77
C THR A 150 -15.29 -0.20 -6.83
N ALA A 151 -14.89 -0.04 -8.09
CA ALA A 151 -15.26 -0.94 -9.17
C ALA A 151 -14.73 -2.36 -8.93
N MET A 152 -13.52 -2.49 -8.38
CA MET A 152 -12.90 -3.78 -8.06
C MET A 152 -13.74 -4.59 -7.05
N VAL A 153 -14.13 -4.00 -5.92
CA VAL A 153 -14.91 -4.72 -4.89
C VAL A 153 -16.34 -5.00 -5.31
N LYS A 154 -16.91 -4.16 -6.18
CA LYS A 154 -18.26 -4.41 -6.77
C LYS A 154 -18.24 -5.50 -7.82
N ARG A 155 -17.14 -5.63 -8.58
CA ARG A 155 -17.02 -6.60 -9.68
C ARG A 155 -16.71 -8.01 -9.18
N CYS A 156 -15.90 -8.14 -8.14
CA CYS A 156 -15.40 -9.42 -7.68
C CYS A 156 -15.51 -9.52 -6.15
N ALA A 157 -16.17 -10.55 -5.65
CA ALA A 157 -16.20 -10.85 -4.23
C ALA A 157 -14.88 -11.51 -3.81
N PHE A 158 -14.13 -10.89 -2.90
CA PHE A 158 -12.90 -11.41 -2.32
C PHE A 158 -12.74 -10.96 -0.87
N ASP A 159 -11.88 -11.65 -0.13
CA ASP A 159 -11.62 -11.33 1.27
C ASP A 159 -10.56 -10.23 1.39
N TYR A 160 -10.85 -9.18 2.14
CA TYR A 160 -9.91 -8.11 2.44
C TYR A 160 -10.19 -7.47 3.79
N LEU A 161 -9.15 -6.89 4.38
CA LEU A 161 -9.28 -5.98 5.51
C LEU A 161 -9.27 -4.54 4.99
N TYR A 162 -10.34 -3.81 5.26
CA TYR A 162 -10.42 -2.38 4.99
C TYR A 162 -9.91 -1.55 6.17
N LEU A 163 -9.17 -0.48 5.90
CA LEU A 163 -8.76 0.47 6.93
C LEU A 163 -8.73 1.92 6.43
N ASP A 164 -9.23 2.84 7.24
CA ASP A 164 -8.96 4.27 7.04
C ASP A 164 -7.46 4.50 7.28
N ALA A 165 -6.77 5.18 6.35
CA ALA A 165 -5.31 5.21 6.36
C ALA A 165 -4.69 5.87 7.61
N ASP A 166 -5.41 6.75 8.28
CA ASP A 166 -4.89 7.44 9.45
C ASP A 166 -5.11 6.68 10.77
N VAL A 167 -5.89 5.58 10.80
CA VAL A 167 -6.06 4.75 12.02
C VAL A 167 -4.74 4.25 12.58
N ILE A 168 -3.76 3.99 11.70
CA ILE A 168 -2.44 3.53 12.09
C ILE A 168 -1.68 4.54 12.97
N LYS A 169 -2.02 5.83 12.87
CA LYS A 169 -1.44 6.91 13.67
C LYS A 169 -2.33 7.32 14.83
N VAL A 170 -3.64 7.25 14.66
CA VAL A 170 -4.61 7.64 15.68
C VAL A 170 -4.76 6.56 16.74
N ASN A 171 -4.88 5.31 16.31
CA ASN A 171 -5.01 4.15 17.19
C ASN A 171 -4.06 3.01 16.79
N PRO A 172 -2.74 3.20 16.94
CA PRO A 172 -1.75 2.24 16.47
C PRO A 172 -1.88 0.86 17.12
N SER A 173 -2.15 0.78 18.42
CA SER A 173 -2.18 -0.50 19.16
C SER A 173 -3.27 -1.42 18.63
N ASP A 174 -4.53 -0.94 18.58
CA ASP A 174 -5.66 -1.70 18.05
C ASP A 174 -5.44 -2.08 16.57
N THR A 175 -4.92 -1.13 15.79
CA THR A 175 -4.66 -1.36 14.36
C THR A 175 -3.63 -2.47 14.14
N LEU A 176 -2.53 -2.45 14.88
CA LEU A 176 -1.47 -3.47 14.76
C LEU A 176 -1.93 -4.84 15.26
N GLU A 177 -2.70 -4.90 16.34
CA GLU A 177 -3.30 -6.14 16.85
C GLU A 177 -4.23 -6.78 15.82
N ARG A 178 -5.13 -6.00 15.22
CA ARG A 178 -6.08 -6.48 14.21
C ARG A 178 -5.39 -6.89 12.91
N LEU A 179 -4.35 -6.18 12.48
CA LEU A 179 -3.50 -6.58 11.36
C LEU A 179 -2.77 -7.89 11.65
N THR A 180 -2.19 -8.05 12.85
CA THR A 180 -1.54 -9.28 13.29
C THR A 180 -2.48 -10.46 13.23
N SER A 181 -3.69 -10.30 13.78
CA SER A 181 -4.74 -11.32 13.78
C SER A 181 -5.22 -11.67 12.38
N TYR A 182 -5.49 -10.65 11.54
CA TYR A 182 -5.94 -10.86 10.16
C TYR A 182 -4.94 -11.65 9.32
N LEU A 183 -3.65 -11.35 9.49
CA LEU A 183 -2.58 -12.03 8.76
C LEU A 183 -2.19 -13.38 9.39
N GLY A 184 -2.64 -13.67 10.60
CA GLY A 184 -2.26 -14.88 11.33
C GLY A 184 -0.77 -14.97 11.59
N LEU A 185 -0.15 -13.85 11.97
CA LEU A 185 1.28 -13.80 12.26
C LEU A 185 1.59 -14.48 13.60
N SER A 186 2.73 -15.16 13.70
CA SER A 186 3.14 -15.88 14.92
C SER A 186 3.62 -14.97 16.04
N SER A 187 3.94 -13.71 15.73
CA SER A 187 4.28 -12.67 16.70
C SER A 187 3.58 -11.36 16.34
N PRO A 188 3.34 -10.48 17.32
CA PRO A 188 2.62 -9.24 17.06
C PRO A 188 3.45 -8.26 16.20
N LEU A 189 2.75 -7.52 15.35
CA LEU A 189 3.29 -6.30 14.75
C LEU A 189 3.55 -5.28 15.87
N THR A 190 4.62 -4.52 15.75
CA THR A 190 5.03 -3.51 16.74
C THR A 190 4.97 -2.11 16.15
N SER A 191 4.87 -1.10 17.02
CA SER A 191 4.95 0.31 16.59
C SER A 191 6.33 0.71 16.07
N ARG A 192 7.36 -0.08 16.35
CA ARG A 192 8.73 0.13 15.87
C ARG A 192 8.96 -0.63 14.57
N TYR A 193 9.73 -0.04 13.67
CA TYR A 193 10.10 -0.63 12.40
C TYR A 193 11.55 -0.33 12.02
N GLU A 194 12.10 -1.19 11.19
CA GLU A 194 13.46 -1.02 10.66
C GLU A 194 13.51 0.08 9.60
N LYS A 195 14.61 0.85 9.61
CA LYS A 195 14.93 1.75 8.51
C LYS A 195 15.47 0.93 7.36
N MET A 196 14.68 0.81 6.30
CA MET A 196 15.02 -0.01 5.15
C MET A 196 16.00 0.72 4.21
N HIS A 197 16.65 -0.01 3.32
CA HIS A 197 17.67 0.52 2.41
C HIS A 197 17.24 1.79 1.64
N ASN A 198 15.98 1.88 1.25
CA ASN A 198 15.45 3.01 0.50
C ASN A 198 14.74 4.06 1.36
N THR A 199 14.70 3.90 2.69
CA THR A 199 14.06 4.87 3.59
C THR A 199 14.73 6.24 3.48
N GLY A 200 13.96 7.27 3.20
CA GLY A 200 14.44 8.65 3.09
C GLY A 200 15.22 9.00 1.83
N LYS A 201 15.44 8.05 0.90
CA LYS A 201 16.08 8.35 -0.38
C LYS A 201 15.14 9.09 -1.32
N ALA A 202 15.65 10.08 -2.04
CA ALA A 202 14.91 10.75 -3.10
C ALA A 202 14.42 9.72 -4.14
N LYS A 203 13.18 9.87 -4.61
CA LYS A 203 12.53 8.98 -5.59
C LYS A 203 12.22 7.55 -5.09
N ALA A 204 12.42 7.26 -3.80
CA ALA A 204 12.16 5.93 -3.23
C ALA A 204 10.92 5.89 -2.31
N GLY A 205 9.94 6.75 -2.55
CA GLY A 205 8.71 6.87 -1.78
C GLY A 205 8.75 8.04 -0.79
N ASP A 206 8.22 7.85 0.42
CA ASP A 206 8.11 8.91 1.42
C ASP A 206 9.47 9.20 2.08
N SER A 207 9.96 10.43 1.92
CA SER A 207 11.18 10.94 2.57
C SER A 207 10.88 11.78 3.82
N SER A 208 9.68 11.66 4.41
CA SER A 208 9.29 12.45 5.58
C SER A 208 10.18 12.13 6.80
N SER A 209 10.45 13.16 7.62
CA SER A 209 11.20 13.00 8.87
C SER A 209 10.48 12.03 9.84
N SER A 210 9.16 11.95 9.78
CA SER A 210 8.37 11.03 10.59
C SER A 210 8.65 9.55 10.24
N LEU A 211 8.94 9.23 8.98
CA LEU A 211 9.33 7.86 8.60
C LEU A 211 10.75 7.51 9.08
N MET A 212 11.60 8.53 9.25
CA MET A 212 12.97 8.36 9.75
C MET A 212 13.05 8.12 11.25
N SER A 213 11.95 8.28 12.02
CA SER A 213 11.93 8.00 13.47
C SER A 213 12.19 6.53 13.79
N GLY A 214 11.75 5.59 12.93
CA GLY A 214 11.79 4.16 13.17
C GLY A 214 10.66 3.67 14.09
N GLU A 215 9.69 4.52 14.37
CA GLU A 215 8.50 4.19 15.18
C GLU A 215 7.29 4.99 14.70
N ILE A 216 6.09 4.50 15.02
CA ILE A 216 4.86 5.24 14.77
C ILE A 216 4.83 6.47 15.68
N ILE A 217 4.81 7.64 15.11
CA ILE A 217 4.50 8.86 15.84
C ILE A 217 2.98 8.94 15.94
N GLN A 218 2.46 8.56 17.10
CA GLN A 218 1.02 8.68 17.38
C GLN A 218 0.63 10.16 17.35
N SER A 219 -0.42 10.45 16.64
CA SER A 219 -0.95 11.82 16.50
C SER A 219 -2.46 11.79 16.34
N SER A 220 -3.11 12.86 16.75
CA SER A 220 -4.45 13.18 16.26
C SER A 220 -4.43 13.35 14.73
N LEU A 221 -5.59 13.41 14.11
CA LEU A 221 -5.67 13.79 12.71
C LEU A 221 -4.93 15.11 12.49
N PRO A 222 -4.16 15.24 11.39
CA PRO A 222 -3.50 16.50 11.05
C PRO A 222 -4.54 17.63 10.92
N SER A 223 -4.09 18.86 11.08
CA SER A 223 -4.93 20.02 10.70
C SER A 223 -5.27 19.94 9.21
N VAL A 224 -6.52 20.17 8.89
CA VAL A 224 -7.01 20.17 7.50
C VAL A 224 -6.39 21.35 6.76
N SER A 225 -5.86 21.10 5.56
CA SER A 225 -5.52 22.16 4.63
C SER A 225 -6.79 22.60 3.91
N LEU A 226 -7.20 23.83 4.12
CA LEU A 226 -8.38 24.44 3.46
C LEU A 226 -8.03 25.08 2.09
N GLU A 227 -6.78 24.89 1.62
CA GLU A 227 -6.25 25.52 0.40
C GLU A 227 -7.14 25.31 -0.82
N TYR A 228 -7.81 24.16 -0.93
CA TYR A 228 -8.62 23.79 -2.11
C TYR A 228 -10.11 23.61 -1.80
N GLU A 229 -10.57 23.94 -0.59
CA GLU A 229 -11.92 23.60 -0.11
C GLU A 229 -13.03 24.15 -1.00
N GLN A 230 -12.85 25.32 -1.59
CA GLN A 230 -13.83 25.98 -2.45
C GLN A 230 -13.81 25.51 -3.91
N GLU A 231 -12.80 24.73 -4.29
CA GLU A 231 -12.61 24.27 -5.66
C GLU A 231 -13.55 23.10 -6.00
N ASP A 232 -14.18 23.15 -7.16
CA ASP A 232 -15.12 22.10 -7.60
C ASP A 232 -14.46 20.73 -7.73
N PHE A 233 -13.18 20.67 -8.16
CA PHE A 233 -12.45 19.42 -8.22
C PHE A 233 -12.26 18.80 -6.84
N PHE A 234 -12.12 19.63 -5.80
CA PHE A 234 -11.93 19.15 -4.44
C PHE A 234 -13.23 18.62 -3.83
N LYS A 235 -14.36 19.27 -4.09
CA LYS A 235 -15.69 18.76 -3.70
C LYS A 235 -15.93 17.37 -4.33
N ARG A 236 -15.57 17.20 -5.61
CA ARG A 236 -15.63 15.89 -6.25
C ARG A 236 -14.73 14.84 -5.58
N CYS A 237 -13.54 15.23 -5.10
CA CYS A 237 -12.71 14.32 -4.30
C CYS A 237 -13.40 13.88 -3.02
N GLN A 238 -14.03 14.81 -2.31
CA GLN A 238 -14.76 14.54 -1.07
C GLN A 238 -15.94 13.58 -1.31
N ASP A 239 -16.77 13.86 -2.31
CA ASP A 239 -17.89 13.00 -2.68
C ASP A 239 -17.42 11.61 -3.06
N THR A 240 -16.39 11.51 -3.91
CA THR A 240 -15.80 10.22 -4.31
C THR A 240 -15.25 9.46 -3.11
N TYR A 241 -14.57 10.16 -2.19
CA TYR A 241 -14.05 9.55 -0.96
C TYR A 241 -15.17 8.97 -0.10
N LEU A 242 -16.21 9.71 0.16
CA LEU A 242 -17.33 9.26 1.01
C LEU A 242 -18.01 8.03 0.41
N ILE A 243 -18.32 8.07 -0.89
CA ILE A 243 -18.93 6.94 -1.60
C ILE A 243 -18.00 5.71 -1.57
N THR A 244 -16.71 5.90 -1.84
CA THR A 244 -15.73 4.82 -1.85
C THR A 244 -15.56 4.22 -0.45
N ARG A 245 -15.41 5.06 0.58
CA ARG A 245 -15.25 4.64 1.98
C ARG A 245 -16.43 3.78 2.44
N GLU A 246 -17.65 4.23 2.18
CA GLU A 246 -18.85 3.50 2.50
C GLU A 246 -18.92 2.17 1.74
N THR A 247 -18.64 2.19 0.43
CA THR A 247 -18.63 0.98 -0.39
C THR A 247 -17.61 -0.03 0.13
N LEU A 248 -16.34 0.38 0.30
CA LEU A 248 -15.29 -0.51 0.78
C LEU A 248 -15.60 -1.08 2.16
N ALA A 249 -16.20 -0.30 3.05
CA ALA A 249 -16.59 -0.76 4.37
C ALA A 249 -17.80 -1.70 4.36
N SER A 250 -18.73 -1.55 3.41
CA SER A 250 -19.94 -2.38 3.32
C SER A 250 -19.70 -3.77 2.70
N TYR A 251 -18.68 -3.91 1.85
CA TYR A 251 -18.35 -5.18 1.18
C TYR A 251 -17.45 -6.11 2.01
N THR A 252 -17.08 -5.71 3.24
CA THR A 252 -16.32 -6.56 4.16
C THR A 252 -16.81 -6.40 5.60
N GLN A 253 -16.72 -7.50 6.39
CA GLN A 253 -16.89 -7.44 7.84
C GLN A 253 -15.59 -7.07 8.57
N LYS A 254 -14.45 -7.12 7.90
CA LYS A 254 -13.11 -6.85 8.43
C LYS A 254 -12.73 -5.41 8.13
N ARG A 255 -12.96 -4.51 9.07
CA ARG A 255 -12.72 -3.07 8.87
C ARG A 255 -12.20 -2.38 10.12
N ILE A 256 -11.30 -1.42 9.95
CA ILE A 256 -10.76 -0.53 11.00
C ILE A 256 -11.00 0.91 10.53
N MET A 257 -11.88 1.60 11.22
CA MET A 257 -12.35 2.94 10.79
C MET A 257 -12.19 3.95 11.92
N LEU A 258 -12.04 5.21 11.51
CA LEU A 258 -12.06 6.37 12.39
C LEU A 258 -13.48 6.76 12.77
#